data_3bfc9b9eb652a89f89bc0b1f991cb973
#
_entry.id   3bfc9b9eb652a89f89bc0b1f991cb973
#
_cell.length_a   1.000
_cell.length_b   1.000
_cell.length_c   1.000
_cell.angle_alpha   90.00
_cell.angle_beta   90.00
_cell.angle_gamma   90.00
#
_symmetry.space_group_name_H-M   'P 1'
#
loop_
_entity.id
_entity.type
_entity.pdbx_description
1 polymer ?
#
loop_
_entity_poly.entity_id
_entity_poly.type
_entity_poly.pdbx_seq_one_letter_code
_entity_poly.pdbx_strand_id
1 'polypeptide(L)'
;MLCPCGSTLFFNACCQRYITKKIAPNTSEQLMRSRFSAYAKKNGQYIFETYGANQRLDQSIADIQSWSEECIWLALKIHQHDESTVEFSAYYVVDNTLCELREKSNFALEQAQWRYIDGNIIVHNEIKKVKRNEICPCNNYPTAWSVKQGKKFKHCCAK
;
A
#
# COMPACT_ATOMS: atom_id res chain seq x y z
N MET A 1 -4.57 -14.19 9.10
CA MET A 1 -3.60 -13.10 8.87
C MET A 1 -4.36 -11.79 8.81
N LEU A 2 -3.94 -10.80 9.59
CA LEU A 2 -4.53 -9.46 9.58
C LEU A 2 -4.23 -8.76 8.26
N CYS A 3 -5.07 -7.80 7.90
CA CYS A 3 -4.94 -7.09 6.62
C CYS A 3 -3.73 -6.14 6.60
N PRO A 4 -2.93 -6.13 5.52
CA PRO A 4 -1.81 -5.18 5.38
C PRO A 4 -2.21 -3.72 5.51
N CYS A 5 -3.46 -3.37 5.20
CA CYS A 5 -3.92 -1.98 5.22
C CYS A 5 -4.05 -1.35 6.61
N GLY A 6 -3.83 -2.11 7.68
CA GLY A 6 -3.91 -1.59 9.04
C GLY A 6 -5.32 -1.43 9.59
N SER A 7 -6.32 -2.03 8.96
CA SER A 7 -7.72 -1.98 9.41
C SER A 7 -8.00 -2.79 10.68
N THR A 8 -7.05 -3.62 11.13
CA THR A 8 -7.20 -4.60 12.20
C THR A 8 -8.12 -5.80 11.87
N LEU A 9 -8.75 -5.80 10.72
CA LEU A 9 -9.55 -6.93 10.24
C LEU A 9 -8.67 -8.01 9.61
N PHE A 10 -9.17 -9.23 9.54
CA PHE A 10 -8.51 -10.28 8.76
C PHE A 10 -8.53 -9.95 7.27
N PHE A 11 -7.47 -10.31 6.57
CA PHE A 11 -7.29 -9.99 5.15
C PHE A 11 -8.46 -10.49 4.30
N ASN A 12 -8.92 -11.72 4.55
CA ASN A 12 -10.04 -12.32 3.82
C ASN A 12 -11.38 -11.61 4.06
N ALA A 13 -11.53 -10.93 5.19
CA ALA A 13 -12.72 -10.14 5.53
C ALA A 13 -12.54 -8.64 5.19
N CYS A 14 -11.38 -8.26 4.68
CA CYS A 14 -11.03 -6.87 4.35
C CYS A 14 -10.63 -6.75 2.87
N CYS A 15 -9.38 -6.39 2.59
CA CYS A 15 -8.95 -6.05 1.24
C CYS A 15 -8.98 -7.23 0.25
N GLN A 16 -8.85 -8.46 0.70
CA GLN A 16 -8.90 -9.61 -0.20
C GLN A 16 -10.19 -9.68 -1.01
N ARG A 17 -11.32 -9.28 -0.42
CA ARG A 17 -12.61 -9.27 -1.10
C ARG A 17 -12.61 -8.36 -2.33
N TYR A 18 -11.94 -7.22 -2.22
CA TYR A 18 -11.80 -6.26 -3.34
C TYR A 18 -10.80 -6.77 -4.38
N ILE A 19 -9.64 -7.25 -3.91
CA ILE A 19 -8.56 -7.73 -4.78
C ILE A 19 -9.00 -8.95 -5.60
N THR A 20 -9.79 -9.84 -5.02
CA THR A 20 -10.35 -11.02 -5.73
C THR A 20 -11.64 -10.71 -6.47
N LYS A 21 -12.08 -9.43 -6.49
CA LYS A 21 -13.27 -8.96 -7.21
C LYS A 21 -14.58 -9.60 -6.75
N LYS A 22 -14.63 -10.11 -5.52
CA LYS A 22 -15.90 -10.60 -4.93
C LYS A 22 -16.87 -9.45 -4.70
N ILE A 23 -16.36 -8.30 -4.30
CA ILE A 23 -17.11 -7.05 -4.16
C ILE A 23 -16.23 -5.89 -4.63
N ALA A 24 -16.85 -4.78 -5.02
CA ALA A 24 -16.14 -3.54 -5.35
C ALA A 24 -16.01 -2.65 -4.10
N PRO A 25 -14.93 -1.85 -3.97
CA PRO A 25 -14.85 -0.83 -2.94
C PRO A 25 -15.99 0.18 -3.07
N ASN A 26 -16.65 0.49 -1.96
CA ASN A 26 -17.76 1.44 -1.91
C ASN A 26 -17.31 2.88 -1.66
N THR A 27 -16.07 3.06 -1.21
CA THR A 27 -15.51 4.38 -0.90
C THR A 27 -14.09 4.50 -1.45
N SER A 28 -13.63 5.75 -1.63
CA SER A 28 -12.25 6.03 -2.01
C SER A 28 -11.25 5.50 -0.98
N GLU A 29 -11.58 5.57 0.31
CA GLU A 29 -10.73 5.02 1.37
C GLU A 29 -10.57 3.49 1.25
N GLN A 30 -11.67 2.77 0.99
CA GLN A 30 -11.61 1.33 0.79
C GLN A 30 -10.76 0.98 -0.42
N LEU A 31 -10.88 1.74 -1.50
CA LEU A 31 -10.02 1.55 -2.68
C LEU A 31 -8.56 1.80 -2.33
N MET A 32 -8.24 2.90 -1.65
CA MET A 32 -6.85 3.21 -1.26
C MET A 32 -6.24 2.09 -0.40
N ARG A 33 -6.98 1.64 0.61
CA ARG A 33 -6.53 0.54 1.48
C ARG A 33 -6.29 -0.74 0.70
N SER A 34 -7.17 -1.08 -0.24
CA SER A 34 -7.02 -2.29 -1.05
C SER A 34 -5.85 -2.18 -2.04
N ARG A 35 -5.58 -1.00 -2.57
CA ARG A 35 -4.40 -0.76 -3.42
C ARG A 35 -3.10 -0.94 -2.63
N PHE A 36 -3.01 -0.40 -1.40
CA PHE A 36 -1.85 -0.65 -0.54
C PHE A 36 -1.66 -2.15 -0.26
N SER A 37 -2.74 -2.84 0.09
CA SER A 37 -2.68 -4.29 0.32
C SER A 37 -2.25 -5.05 -0.93
N ALA A 38 -2.66 -4.60 -2.11
CA ALA A 38 -2.23 -5.19 -3.38
C ALA A 38 -0.73 -5.00 -3.62
N TYR A 39 -0.17 -3.82 -3.31
CA TYR A 39 1.29 -3.63 -3.33
C TYR A 39 1.99 -4.59 -2.37
N ALA A 40 1.52 -4.68 -1.13
CA ALA A 40 2.10 -5.56 -0.11
C ALA A 40 2.00 -7.04 -0.52
N LYS A 41 0.97 -7.43 -1.25
CA LYS A 41 0.74 -8.80 -1.74
C LYS A 41 1.29 -9.03 -3.15
N LYS A 42 2.00 -8.05 -3.72
CA LYS A 42 2.61 -8.15 -5.05
C LYS A 42 1.61 -8.41 -6.17
N ASN A 43 0.46 -7.77 -6.11
CA ASN A 43 -0.61 -7.90 -7.12
C ASN A 43 -0.68 -6.66 -8.01
N GLY A 44 0.23 -6.58 -8.98
CA GLY A 44 0.29 -5.46 -9.93
C GLY A 44 -0.94 -5.35 -10.83
N GLN A 45 -1.60 -6.48 -11.11
CA GLN A 45 -2.81 -6.51 -11.94
C GLN A 45 -3.94 -5.68 -11.31
N TYR A 46 -4.23 -5.89 -10.02
CA TYR A 46 -5.26 -5.13 -9.32
C TYR A 46 -4.94 -3.63 -9.27
N ILE A 47 -3.69 -3.29 -9.03
CA ILE A 47 -3.24 -1.90 -9.00
C ILE A 47 -3.50 -1.25 -10.36
N PHE A 48 -3.10 -1.89 -11.46
CA PHE A 48 -3.31 -1.41 -12.82
C PHE A 48 -4.80 -1.22 -13.11
N GLU A 49 -5.63 -2.22 -12.82
CA GLU A 49 -7.06 -2.21 -13.12
C GLU A 49 -7.83 -1.13 -12.34
N THR A 50 -7.32 -0.69 -11.20
CA THR A 50 -7.96 0.32 -10.36
C THR A 50 -7.50 1.75 -10.65
N TYR A 51 -6.61 1.96 -11.62
CA TYR A 51 -6.42 3.28 -12.23
C TYR A 51 -7.63 3.64 -13.08
N GLY A 52 -7.90 4.94 -13.22
CA GLY A 52 -8.87 5.45 -14.20
C GLY A 52 -8.50 5.05 -15.62
N ALA A 53 -9.49 5.03 -16.52
CA ALA A 53 -9.30 4.58 -17.91
C ALA A 53 -8.19 5.36 -18.63
N ASN A 54 -8.16 6.70 -18.46
CA ASN A 54 -7.13 7.53 -19.08
C ASN A 54 -5.76 7.28 -18.45
N GLN A 55 -5.71 7.10 -17.14
CA GLN A 55 -4.45 6.87 -16.43
C GLN A 55 -3.83 5.52 -16.80
N ARG A 56 -4.64 4.50 -17.09
CA ARG A 56 -4.13 3.19 -17.55
C ARG A 56 -3.34 3.27 -18.85
N LEU A 57 -3.61 4.26 -19.71
CA LEU A 57 -2.88 4.44 -20.97
C LEU A 57 -1.39 4.68 -20.74
N ASP A 58 -1.04 5.31 -19.62
CA ASP A 58 0.34 5.66 -19.27
C ASP A 58 0.96 4.69 -18.26
N GLN A 59 0.27 3.59 -17.93
CA GLN A 59 0.72 2.60 -16.95
C GLN A 59 1.10 1.28 -17.61
N SER A 60 2.03 0.57 -16.98
CA SER A 60 2.44 -0.78 -17.36
C SER A 60 2.27 -1.71 -16.18
N ILE A 61 1.57 -2.83 -16.37
CA ILE A 61 1.44 -3.87 -15.33
C ILE A 61 2.82 -4.38 -14.92
N ALA A 62 3.72 -4.56 -15.88
CA ALA A 62 5.09 -5.04 -15.62
C ALA A 62 5.86 -4.08 -14.73
N ASP A 63 5.78 -2.77 -14.98
CA ASP A 63 6.47 -1.76 -14.17
C ASP A 63 5.87 -1.67 -12.75
N ILE A 64 4.55 -1.72 -12.64
CA ILE A 64 3.85 -1.74 -11.35
C ILE A 64 4.26 -2.99 -10.56
N GLN A 65 4.26 -4.13 -11.19
CA GLN A 65 4.65 -5.41 -10.57
C GLN A 65 6.10 -5.34 -10.08
N SER A 66 7.01 -4.87 -10.91
CA SER A 66 8.43 -4.71 -10.58
C SER A 66 8.62 -3.81 -9.35
N TRP A 67 7.98 -2.64 -9.33
CA TRP A 67 8.02 -1.73 -8.19
C TRP A 67 7.46 -2.38 -6.91
N SER A 68 6.35 -3.11 -7.03
CA SER A 68 5.76 -3.80 -5.89
C SER A 68 6.70 -4.86 -5.30
N GLU A 69 7.49 -5.52 -6.16
CA GLU A 69 8.44 -6.56 -5.76
C GLU A 69 9.72 -5.99 -5.17
N GLU A 70 10.18 -4.85 -5.65
CA GLU A 70 11.38 -4.17 -5.15
C GLU A 70 11.20 -3.65 -3.73
N CYS A 71 9.99 -3.27 -3.36
CA CYS A 71 9.69 -2.66 -2.08
C CYS A 71 9.20 -3.69 -1.06
N ILE A 72 9.63 -3.51 0.19
CA ILE A 72 9.05 -4.20 1.35
C ILE A 72 8.07 -3.24 2.00
N TRP A 73 6.78 -3.47 1.81
CA TRP A 73 5.72 -2.59 2.32
C TRP A 73 5.48 -2.87 3.79
N LEU A 74 5.62 -1.85 4.65
CA LEU A 74 5.56 -2.00 6.09
C LEU A 74 4.21 -1.60 6.68
N ALA A 75 3.72 -0.40 6.36
CA ALA A 75 2.53 0.16 6.99
C ALA A 75 1.86 1.22 6.13
N LEU A 76 0.55 1.34 6.31
CA LEU A 76 -0.27 2.41 5.76
C LEU A 76 -0.88 3.21 6.92
N LYS A 77 -0.77 4.52 6.86
CA LYS A 77 -1.43 5.44 7.79
C LYS A 77 -2.33 6.39 7.00
N ILE A 78 -3.63 6.35 7.26
CA ILE A 78 -4.58 7.31 6.72
C ILE A 78 -4.59 8.53 7.63
N HIS A 79 -4.31 9.71 7.07
CA HIS A 79 -4.31 10.98 7.82
C HIS A 79 -5.70 11.62 7.81
N GLN A 80 -6.29 11.72 6.63
CA GLN A 80 -7.65 12.22 6.45
C GLN A 80 -8.21 11.75 5.11
N HIS A 81 -9.53 11.74 5.01
CA HIS A 81 -10.21 11.39 3.77
C HIS A 81 -11.57 12.09 3.71
N ASP A 82 -12.04 12.28 2.49
CA ASP A 82 -13.40 12.67 2.19
C ASP A 82 -13.98 11.74 1.11
N GLU A 83 -15.04 12.14 0.43
CA GLU A 83 -15.69 11.30 -0.57
C GLU A 83 -14.74 10.88 -1.69
N SER A 84 -13.91 11.80 -2.18
CA SER A 84 -13.08 11.61 -3.38
C SER A 84 -11.59 11.76 -3.17
N THR A 85 -11.13 12.04 -1.96
CA THR A 85 -9.71 12.20 -1.64
C THR A 85 -9.29 11.39 -0.43
N VAL A 86 -8.05 10.93 -0.44
CA VAL A 86 -7.44 10.26 0.71
C VAL A 86 -6.01 10.75 0.86
N GLU A 87 -5.69 11.30 2.03
CA GLU A 87 -4.31 11.64 2.39
C GLU A 87 -3.75 10.53 3.29
N PHE A 88 -2.63 9.97 2.88
CA PHE A 88 -2.02 8.84 3.55
C PHE A 88 -0.50 8.92 3.55
N SER A 89 0.13 8.16 4.45
CA SER A 89 1.54 7.82 4.38
C SER A 89 1.69 6.31 4.18
N ALA A 90 2.52 5.93 3.23
CA ALA A 90 2.99 4.56 3.05
C ALA A 90 4.45 4.47 3.48
N TYR A 91 4.76 3.50 4.34
CA TYR A 91 6.11 3.23 4.81
C TYR A 91 6.62 1.96 4.17
N TYR A 92 7.80 2.02 3.58
CA TYR A 92 8.38 0.88 2.86
C TYR A 92 9.91 0.91 2.93
N VAL A 93 10.51 -0.24 2.68
CA VAL A 93 11.97 -0.37 2.56
C VAL A 93 12.31 -0.71 1.11
N VAL A 94 13.23 0.02 0.54
CA VAL A 94 13.82 -0.26 -0.78
C VAL A 94 15.32 -0.01 -0.68
N ASP A 95 16.13 -0.92 -1.24
CA ASP A 95 17.62 -0.85 -1.17
C ASP A 95 18.11 -0.62 0.27
N ASN A 96 17.57 -1.37 1.21
CA ASN A 96 17.87 -1.23 2.65
C ASN A 96 17.63 0.17 3.21
N THR A 97 16.79 0.96 2.58
CA THR A 97 16.42 2.31 3.03
C THR A 97 14.95 2.36 3.39
N LEU A 98 14.66 2.78 4.62
CA LEU A 98 13.29 3.04 5.08
C LEU A 98 12.83 4.37 4.50
N CYS A 99 11.70 4.37 3.82
CA CYS A 99 11.12 5.52 3.14
C CYS A 99 9.70 5.78 3.60
N GLU A 100 9.29 7.04 3.51
CA GLU A 100 7.90 7.49 3.64
C GLU A 100 7.45 8.17 2.35
N LEU A 101 6.31 7.76 1.85
CA LEU A 101 5.56 8.47 0.82
C LEU A 101 4.26 8.97 1.44
N ARG A 102 4.12 10.30 1.57
CA ARG A 102 2.86 10.93 1.96
C ARG A 102 2.26 11.62 0.75
N GLU A 103 1.04 11.25 0.44
CA GLU A 103 0.34 11.70 -0.75
C GLU A 103 -1.12 12.02 -0.42
N LYS A 104 -1.66 13.04 -1.07
CA LYS A 104 -3.09 13.28 -1.15
C LYS A 104 -3.56 12.81 -2.51
N SER A 105 -4.24 11.67 -2.54
CA SER A 105 -4.73 11.03 -3.75
C SER A 105 -6.14 11.48 -4.09
N ASN A 106 -6.39 11.63 -5.39
CA ASN A 106 -7.71 11.94 -5.95
C ASN A 106 -8.31 10.70 -6.62
N PHE A 107 -9.58 10.46 -6.35
CA PHE A 107 -10.34 9.34 -6.87
C PHE A 107 -11.59 9.83 -7.59
N ALA A 108 -12.08 9.05 -8.53
CA ALA A 108 -13.33 9.33 -9.24
C ALA A 108 -14.11 8.05 -9.47
N LEU A 109 -15.43 8.21 -9.64
CA LEU A 109 -16.30 7.12 -10.05
C LEU A 109 -16.26 7.01 -11.58
N GLU A 110 -15.99 5.81 -12.06
CA GLU A 110 -16.10 5.43 -13.48
C GLU A 110 -16.97 4.19 -13.57
N GLN A 111 -18.08 4.27 -14.26
CA GLN A 111 -19.07 3.19 -14.34
C GLN A 111 -19.47 2.68 -12.95
N ALA A 112 -19.75 3.60 -12.04
CA ALA A 112 -20.13 3.34 -10.65
C ALA A 112 -19.06 2.63 -9.80
N GLN A 113 -17.79 2.64 -10.23
CA GLN A 113 -16.67 2.07 -9.49
C GLN A 113 -15.59 3.11 -9.22
N TRP A 114 -15.06 3.12 -8.01
CA TRP A 114 -13.98 4.02 -7.65
C TRP A 114 -12.69 3.66 -8.39
N ARG A 115 -11.98 4.71 -8.86
CA ARG A 115 -10.70 4.59 -9.56
C ARG A 115 -9.73 5.64 -9.02
N TYR A 116 -8.45 5.28 -8.96
CA TYR A 116 -7.37 6.21 -8.67
C TYR A 116 -7.09 7.05 -9.92
N ILE A 117 -7.06 8.36 -9.76
CA ILE A 117 -6.85 9.30 -10.85
C ILE A 117 -5.43 9.87 -10.82
N ASP A 118 -5.12 10.61 -9.78
CA ASP A 118 -3.82 11.24 -9.58
C ASP A 118 -3.59 11.52 -8.10
N GLY A 119 -2.48 12.16 -7.78
CA GLY A 119 -2.19 12.56 -6.42
C GLY A 119 -1.15 13.66 -6.35
N ASN A 120 -1.14 14.38 -5.22
CA ASN A 120 -0.14 15.36 -4.88
C ASN A 120 0.77 14.78 -3.80
N ILE A 121 2.05 14.63 -4.14
CA ILE A 121 3.05 14.15 -3.18
C ILE A 121 3.37 15.28 -2.21
N ILE A 122 3.16 15.03 -0.91
CA ILE A 122 3.43 15.96 0.18
C ILE A 122 4.83 15.72 0.74
N VAL A 123 5.16 14.44 0.97
CA VAL A 123 6.47 14.00 1.46
C VAL A 123 6.88 12.76 0.68
N HIS A 124 8.11 12.74 0.18
CA HIS A 124 8.71 11.54 -0.36
C HIS A 124 10.18 11.57 0.01
N ASN A 125 10.52 10.97 1.15
CA ASN A 125 11.84 11.05 1.70
C ASN A 125 12.36 9.70 2.22
N GLU A 126 13.68 9.63 2.28
CA GLU A 126 14.39 8.56 2.97
C GLU A 126 14.45 8.90 4.46
N ILE A 127 14.00 7.98 5.33
CA ILE A 127 14.03 8.16 6.78
C ILE A 127 15.40 7.75 7.31
N LYS A 128 15.85 6.53 6.96
CA LYS A 128 17.14 6.00 7.42
C LYS A 128 17.58 4.78 6.62
N LYS A 129 18.88 4.51 6.63
CA LYS A 129 19.43 3.22 6.19
C LYS A 129 19.16 2.15 7.26
N VAL A 130 18.72 0.98 6.82
CA VAL A 130 18.41 -0.15 7.70
C VAL A 130 19.58 -1.13 7.71
N LYS A 131 20.16 -1.36 8.89
CA LYS A 131 21.27 -2.29 9.06
C LYS A 131 20.74 -3.72 9.25
N ARG A 132 21.44 -4.70 8.69
CA ARG A 132 21.04 -6.11 8.75
C ARG A 132 20.86 -6.63 10.17
N ASN A 133 21.67 -6.15 11.11
CA ASN A 133 21.70 -6.63 12.49
C ASN A 133 20.85 -5.80 13.46
N GLU A 134 20.26 -4.69 13.02
CA GLU A 134 19.36 -3.92 13.89
C GLU A 134 17.96 -4.56 13.94
N ILE A 135 17.19 -4.17 14.93
CA ILE A 135 15.79 -4.55 15.04
C ILE A 135 15.05 -4.08 13.79
N CYS A 136 14.24 -4.96 13.21
CA CYS A 136 13.53 -4.66 11.97
C CYS A 136 12.62 -3.44 12.15
N PRO A 137 12.67 -2.46 11.24
CA PRO A 137 11.84 -1.26 11.34
C PRO A 137 10.33 -1.54 11.34
N CYS A 138 9.89 -2.72 10.88
CA CYS A 138 8.48 -3.10 10.97
C CYS A 138 7.95 -3.14 12.41
N ASN A 139 8.83 -3.24 13.41
CA ASN A 139 8.45 -3.19 14.82
C ASN A 139 8.00 -1.79 15.26
N ASN A 140 8.36 -0.74 14.53
CA ASN A 140 8.01 0.64 14.84
C ASN A 140 6.64 1.04 14.29
N TYR A 141 6.03 0.20 13.48
CA TYR A 141 4.75 0.47 12.85
C TYR A 141 3.75 -0.61 13.25
N PRO A 142 2.50 -0.23 13.53
CA PRO A 142 1.45 -1.20 13.81
C PRO A 142 1.07 -1.94 12.52
N THR A 143 1.97 -2.79 12.04
CA THR A 143 1.70 -3.64 10.89
C THR A 143 0.86 -4.80 11.35
N ALA A 144 -0.43 -4.69 11.12
CA ALA A 144 -1.40 -5.67 11.57
C ALA A 144 -1.24 -7.05 10.89
N TRP A 145 -0.50 -7.15 9.81
CA TRP A 145 -0.36 -8.38 9.04
C TRP A 145 0.92 -9.17 9.33
N SER A 146 1.87 -8.55 10.02
CA SER A 146 3.10 -9.25 10.39
C SER A 146 3.47 -8.94 11.84
N VAL A 147 3.12 -9.84 12.73
CA VAL A 147 3.61 -9.78 14.10
C VAL A 147 5.08 -10.17 14.09
N LYS A 148 5.95 -9.18 14.11
CA LYS A 148 7.40 -9.36 14.08
C LYS A 148 7.94 -9.07 15.47
N GLN A 149 8.15 -10.12 16.26
CA GLN A 149 8.56 -9.99 17.65
C GLN A 149 10.06 -9.74 17.77
N GLY A 150 10.48 -8.48 17.70
CA GLY A 150 11.85 -8.08 18.00
C GLY A 150 12.95 -8.72 17.17
N LYS A 151 12.63 -9.23 15.97
CA LYS A 151 13.61 -9.86 15.10
C LYS A 151 14.50 -8.83 14.42
N LYS A 152 15.76 -9.21 14.20
CA LYS A 152 16.68 -8.41 13.39
C LYS A 152 16.20 -8.36 11.93
N PHE A 153 16.49 -7.26 11.25
CA PHE A 153 16.06 -7.04 9.86
C PHE A 153 16.38 -8.23 8.93
N LYS A 154 17.60 -8.77 9.02
CA LYS A 154 18.04 -9.93 8.21
C LYS A 154 17.23 -11.21 8.44
N HIS A 155 16.53 -11.33 9.56
CA HIS A 155 15.68 -12.48 9.89
C HIS A 155 14.19 -12.17 9.83
N CYS A 156 13.84 -11.00 9.31
CA CYS A 156 12.49 -10.48 9.27
C CYS A 156 12.14 -10.03 7.86
N CYS A 157 12.03 -8.74 7.61
CA CYS A 157 11.59 -8.21 6.32
C CYS A 157 12.63 -8.35 5.19
N ALA A 158 13.91 -8.54 5.53
CA ALA A 158 14.97 -8.75 4.53
C ALA A 158 15.07 -10.19 4.00
N LYS A 159 14.22 -11.10 4.44
CA LYS A 159 14.18 -12.48 3.95
C LYS A 159 13.53 -12.58 2.60
#